data_b7380f3a63b1d44ca3900b668247b853
#
_entry.id   b7380f3a63b1d44ca3900b668247b853
#
_cell.length_a   1.000
_cell.length_b   1.000
_cell.length_c   1.000
_cell.angle_alpha   90.00
_cell.angle_beta   90.00
_cell.angle_gamma   90.00
#
_symmetry.space_group_name_H-M   'P 1'
#
loop_
_entity.id
_entity.type
_entity.pdbx_description
1 polymer ?
#
loop_
_entity_poly.entity_id
_entity_poly.type
_entity_poly.pdbx_seq_one_letter_code
_entity_poly.pdbx_strand_id
1 'polypeptide(L)'
;MNKILVSGKVEGIILKSNDPINFLGTVDKKTGIISDKNHNLFEKSIKDSILVFPSGIGSSVGAYTIYSIKSNNTAPLAMICKKADLTVATGCALANIPLITISDKEFESIQTGMKILLDTDSTNPIVHR
;
A
#
# COMPACT_ATOMS: atom_id res chain seq x y z
N MET A 1 12.60 5.08 11.52
CA MET A 1 12.16 6.46 11.25
C MET A 1 11.16 6.45 10.12
N ASN A 2 10.05 7.15 10.27
CA ASN A 2 9.00 7.20 9.24
C ASN A 2 9.26 8.36 8.28
N LYS A 3 8.98 8.11 7.01
CA LYS A 3 9.06 9.14 5.99
C LYS A 3 7.72 9.25 5.29
N ILE A 4 7.19 10.47 5.21
CA ILE A 4 5.89 10.74 4.58
C ILE A 4 6.15 11.15 3.14
N LEU A 5 5.57 10.41 2.19
CA LEU A 5 5.72 10.67 0.76
C LEU A 5 4.45 11.26 0.17
N VAL A 6 3.28 10.81 0.61
CA VAL A 6 2.00 11.39 0.24
C VAL A 6 1.18 11.52 1.51
N SER A 7 0.74 12.74 1.83
CA SER A 7 0.03 13.02 3.07
C SER A 7 -1.43 12.56 3.01
N GLY A 8 -2.01 12.32 4.19
CA GLY A 8 -3.41 11.97 4.32
C GLY A 8 -3.75 11.45 5.70
N LYS A 9 -5.05 11.22 5.91
CA LYS A 9 -5.56 10.67 7.16
C LYS A 9 -6.65 9.67 6.83
N VAL A 10 -6.44 8.41 7.20
CA VAL A 10 -7.39 7.33 6.95
C VAL A 10 -7.40 6.36 8.13
N GLU A 11 -8.54 5.71 8.33
CA GLU A 11 -8.68 4.61 9.29
C GLU A 11 -9.08 3.37 8.53
N GLY A 12 -8.46 2.24 8.83
CA GLY A 12 -8.75 1.00 8.12
C GLY A 12 -8.05 -0.21 8.71
N ILE A 13 -8.24 -1.32 8.02
CA ILE A 13 -7.71 -2.63 8.42
C ILE A 13 -6.46 -2.94 7.61
N ILE A 14 -5.42 -3.38 8.27
CA ILE A 14 -4.16 -3.78 7.64
C ILE A 14 -4.35 -5.03 6.80
N LEU A 15 -3.82 -4.99 5.58
CA LEU A 15 -3.54 -6.17 4.77
C LEU A 15 -2.03 -6.15 4.50
N LYS A 16 -1.31 -7.10 5.07
CA LYS A 16 0.15 -7.13 5.00
C LYS A 16 0.64 -8.23 4.08
N SER A 17 1.56 -7.89 3.20
CA SER A 17 2.32 -8.83 2.38
C SER A 17 3.77 -8.89 2.84
N ASN A 18 4.34 -10.08 2.85
CA ASN A 18 5.78 -10.25 3.02
C ASN A 18 6.52 -10.21 1.68
N ASP A 19 5.78 -10.23 0.57
CA ASP A 19 6.34 -10.17 -0.77
C ASP A 19 6.23 -8.77 -1.35
N PRO A 20 7.21 -8.32 -2.15
CA PRO A 20 7.05 -7.11 -2.96
C PRO A 20 5.86 -7.22 -3.92
N ILE A 21 5.34 -6.10 -4.36
CA ILE A 21 4.19 -6.09 -5.28
C ILE A 21 4.57 -5.48 -6.63
N ASN A 22 4.33 -6.26 -7.68
CA ASN A 22 4.41 -5.78 -9.06
C ASN A 22 2.99 -5.35 -9.48
N PHE A 23 2.70 -4.06 -9.38
CA PHE A 23 1.35 -3.56 -9.64
C PHE A 23 0.91 -3.81 -11.07
N LEU A 24 1.82 -3.69 -12.04
CA LEU A 24 1.45 -3.84 -13.45
C LEU A 24 0.93 -5.23 -13.80
N GLY A 25 1.61 -6.28 -13.31
CA GLY A 25 1.31 -7.65 -13.73
C GLY A 25 0.51 -8.46 -12.72
N THR A 26 0.21 -7.91 -11.55
CA THR A 26 -0.26 -8.71 -10.42
C THR A 26 -1.62 -8.27 -9.89
N VAL A 27 -1.97 -7.00 -10.04
CA VAL A 27 -3.21 -6.45 -9.48
C VAL A 27 -4.26 -6.29 -10.57
N ASP A 28 -5.42 -6.91 -10.39
CA ASP A 28 -6.56 -6.71 -11.28
C ASP A 28 -7.15 -5.32 -11.03
N LYS A 29 -7.17 -4.50 -12.07
CA LYS A 29 -7.61 -3.10 -11.95
C LYS A 29 -9.08 -2.94 -11.64
N LYS A 30 -9.91 -3.92 -12.01
CA LYS A 30 -11.36 -3.86 -11.80
C LYS A 30 -11.79 -4.29 -10.41
N THR A 31 -11.01 -5.17 -9.78
CA THR A 31 -11.38 -5.79 -8.49
C THR A 31 -10.42 -5.49 -7.36
N GLY A 32 -9.18 -5.10 -7.68
CA GLY A 32 -8.11 -4.96 -6.69
C GLY A 32 -7.55 -6.29 -6.21
N ILE A 33 -7.89 -7.40 -6.87
CA ILE A 33 -7.46 -8.73 -6.45
C ILE A 33 -6.06 -9.03 -6.97
N ILE A 34 -5.22 -9.61 -6.13
CA ILE A 34 -3.89 -10.10 -6.51
C ILE A 34 -4.06 -11.40 -7.27
N SER A 35 -3.61 -11.42 -8.52
CA SER A 35 -3.81 -12.55 -9.44
C SER A 35 -2.58 -13.45 -9.62
N ASP A 36 -1.46 -13.13 -8.99
CA ASP A 36 -0.24 -13.92 -9.05
C ASP A 36 -0.31 -15.10 -8.07
N LYS A 37 -0.33 -16.32 -8.60
CA LYS A 37 -0.46 -17.55 -7.81
C LYS A 37 0.67 -17.76 -6.82
N ASN A 38 1.83 -17.17 -7.07
CA ASN A 38 3.02 -17.32 -6.22
C ASN A 38 3.13 -16.20 -5.19
N HIS A 39 2.21 -15.25 -5.19
CA HIS A 39 2.27 -14.11 -4.28
C HIS A 39 1.62 -14.43 -2.94
N ASN A 40 2.18 -13.86 -1.87
CA ASN A 40 1.69 -13.99 -0.49
C ASN A 40 0.19 -13.63 -0.36
N LEU A 41 -0.28 -12.66 -1.16
CA LEU A 41 -1.67 -12.18 -1.12
C LEU A 41 -2.53 -12.73 -2.27
N PHE A 42 -2.16 -13.87 -2.85
CA PHE A 42 -2.94 -14.43 -3.96
C PHE A 42 -4.42 -14.56 -3.59
N GLU A 43 -5.28 -14.08 -4.48
CA GLU A 43 -6.75 -14.05 -4.35
C GLU A 43 -7.28 -13.06 -3.31
N LYS A 44 -6.43 -12.31 -2.62
CA LYS A 44 -6.87 -11.25 -1.72
C LYS A 44 -7.08 -9.95 -2.48
N SER A 45 -8.09 -9.18 -2.09
CA SER A 45 -8.30 -7.84 -2.63
C SER A 45 -7.61 -6.80 -1.76
N ILE A 46 -6.90 -5.87 -2.40
CA ILE A 46 -6.29 -4.74 -1.70
C ILE A 46 -7.27 -3.57 -1.51
N LYS A 47 -8.46 -3.69 -2.10
CA LYS A 47 -9.48 -2.63 -2.04
C LYS A 47 -9.83 -2.27 -0.61
N ASP A 48 -9.85 -0.97 -0.32
CA ASP A 48 -10.23 -0.38 0.96
C ASP A 48 -9.40 -0.83 2.16
N SER A 49 -8.25 -1.49 1.91
CA SER A 49 -7.33 -1.88 2.97
C SER A 49 -6.29 -0.78 3.22
N ILE A 50 -5.57 -0.89 4.34
CA ILE A 50 -4.28 -0.22 4.48
C ILE A 50 -3.24 -1.27 4.12
N LEU A 51 -2.67 -1.12 2.92
CA LEU A 51 -1.78 -2.11 2.33
C LEU A 51 -0.36 -1.92 2.84
N VAL A 52 0.19 -2.94 3.48
CA VAL A 52 1.55 -2.92 4.02
C VAL A 52 2.37 -3.97 3.28
N PHE A 53 3.50 -3.56 2.70
CA PHE A 53 4.34 -4.44 1.89
C PHE A 53 5.78 -3.94 1.87
N PRO A 54 6.76 -4.81 1.54
CA PRO A 54 8.17 -4.38 1.61
C PRO A 54 8.52 -3.28 0.62
N SER A 55 8.12 -3.45 -0.65
CA SER A 55 8.39 -2.49 -1.73
C SER A 55 7.58 -2.86 -2.96
N GLY A 56 7.51 -1.96 -3.94
CA GLY A 56 7.10 -2.32 -5.28
C GLY A 56 8.26 -2.96 -6.03
N ILE A 57 7.96 -3.68 -7.10
CA ILE A 57 8.94 -4.22 -8.05
C ILE A 57 8.35 -4.12 -9.45
N GLY A 58 9.18 -4.29 -10.46
CA GLY A 58 8.75 -4.36 -11.85
C GLY A 58 8.81 -3.01 -12.57
N SER A 59 8.03 -2.89 -13.62
CA SER A 59 8.05 -1.76 -14.53
C SER A 59 7.52 -0.48 -13.89
N SER A 60 8.11 0.67 -14.23
CA SER A 60 7.61 2.00 -13.84
C SER A 60 6.20 2.26 -14.39
N VAL A 61 5.78 1.53 -15.42
CA VAL A 61 4.40 1.59 -15.95
C VAL A 61 3.39 1.15 -14.88
N GLY A 62 3.81 0.41 -13.87
CA GLY A 62 2.98 0.06 -12.72
C GLY A 62 2.37 1.26 -11.99
N ALA A 63 2.96 2.46 -12.12
CA ALA A 63 2.39 3.68 -11.57
C ALA A 63 1.00 3.98 -12.17
N TYR A 64 0.82 3.68 -13.46
CA TYR A 64 -0.48 3.85 -14.11
C TYR A 64 -1.51 2.84 -13.60
N THR A 65 -1.06 1.64 -13.22
CA THR A 65 -1.95 0.64 -12.58
C THR A 65 -2.46 1.18 -11.25
N ILE A 66 -1.57 1.78 -10.45
CA ILE A 66 -1.97 2.38 -9.16
C ILE A 66 -3.02 3.48 -9.39
N TYR A 67 -2.79 4.34 -10.38
CA TYR A 67 -3.76 5.37 -10.74
C TYR A 67 -5.10 4.74 -11.18
N SER A 68 -5.05 3.69 -11.98
CA SER A 68 -6.26 3.01 -12.50
C SER A 68 -7.09 2.37 -11.40
N ILE A 69 -6.46 1.71 -10.42
CA ILE A 69 -7.20 1.12 -9.31
C ILE A 69 -7.88 2.21 -8.46
N LYS A 70 -7.26 3.37 -8.33
CA LYS A 70 -7.91 4.51 -7.67
C LYS A 70 -9.12 4.99 -8.45
N SER A 71 -8.98 5.16 -9.76
CA SER A 71 -10.07 5.59 -10.64
C SER A 71 -11.22 4.60 -10.65
N ASN A 72 -10.93 3.30 -10.54
CA ASN A 72 -11.93 2.23 -10.52
C ASN A 72 -12.50 1.96 -9.13
N ASN A 73 -12.10 2.73 -8.11
CA ASN A 73 -12.52 2.54 -6.72
C ASN A 73 -12.13 1.16 -6.16
N THR A 74 -10.99 0.63 -6.61
CA THR A 74 -10.45 -0.67 -6.15
C THR A 74 -9.12 -0.53 -5.43
N ALA A 75 -8.71 0.70 -5.14
CA ALA A 75 -7.45 0.99 -4.48
C ALA A 75 -7.52 0.78 -2.96
N PRO A 76 -6.36 0.55 -2.32
CA PRO A 76 -6.29 0.64 -0.87
C PRO A 76 -6.52 2.07 -0.40
N LEU A 77 -6.83 2.22 0.88
CA LEU A 77 -7.00 3.55 1.51
C LEU A 77 -5.65 4.26 1.69
N ALA A 78 -4.60 3.48 1.93
CA ALA A 78 -3.24 3.98 2.09
C ALA A 78 -2.25 2.85 1.82
N MET A 79 -0.99 3.22 1.60
CA MET A 79 0.10 2.26 1.44
C MET A 79 1.21 2.55 2.44
N ILE A 80 1.75 1.51 3.04
CA ILE A 80 2.86 1.57 3.99
C ILE A 80 3.93 0.58 3.52
N CYS A 81 5.14 1.05 3.27
CA CYS A 81 6.24 0.20 2.79
C CYS A 81 7.50 0.40 3.62
N LYS A 82 8.43 -0.55 3.53
CA LYS A 82 9.78 -0.36 4.04
C LYS A 82 10.57 0.56 3.12
N LYS A 83 10.35 0.41 1.82
CA LYS A 83 11.00 1.23 0.78
C LYS A 83 9.98 1.53 -0.31
N ALA A 84 9.77 2.81 -0.58
CA ALA A 84 8.91 3.23 -1.68
C ALA A 84 9.79 3.45 -2.91
N ASP A 85 9.72 2.54 -3.86
CA ASP A 85 10.40 2.70 -5.14
C ASP A 85 9.68 3.78 -5.96
N LEU A 86 10.29 4.16 -7.08
CA LEU A 86 9.77 5.23 -7.93
C LEU A 86 8.35 4.96 -8.41
N THR A 87 8.04 3.71 -8.75
CA THR A 87 6.71 3.31 -9.22
C THR A 87 5.63 3.56 -8.17
N VAL A 88 5.88 3.10 -6.95
CA VAL A 88 4.92 3.28 -5.84
C VAL A 88 4.79 4.76 -5.47
N ALA A 89 5.91 5.46 -5.36
CA ALA A 89 5.90 6.88 -5.01
C ALA A 89 5.15 7.71 -6.05
N THR A 90 5.44 7.49 -7.33
CA THR A 90 4.78 8.22 -8.43
C THR A 90 3.29 7.86 -8.51
N GLY A 91 2.98 6.57 -8.43
CA GLY A 91 1.60 6.11 -8.52
C GLY A 91 0.72 6.64 -7.39
N CYS A 92 1.21 6.60 -6.16
CA CYS A 92 0.47 7.12 -5.01
C CYS A 92 0.32 8.65 -5.07
N ALA A 93 1.35 9.36 -5.54
CA ALA A 93 1.27 10.81 -5.72
C ALA A 93 0.20 11.19 -6.75
N LEU A 94 0.20 10.53 -7.90
CA LEU A 94 -0.78 10.77 -8.96
C LEU A 94 -2.20 10.40 -8.51
N ALA A 95 -2.34 9.31 -7.78
CA ALA A 95 -3.63 8.79 -7.34
C ALA A 95 -4.13 9.42 -6.04
N ASN A 96 -3.31 10.24 -5.39
CA ASN A 96 -3.60 10.81 -4.08
C ASN A 96 -3.92 9.74 -3.02
N ILE A 97 -3.08 8.71 -2.99
CA ILE A 97 -3.16 7.65 -1.98
C ILE A 97 -2.09 7.95 -0.92
N PRO A 98 -2.45 8.11 0.35
CA PRO A 98 -1.45 8.34 1.40
C PRO A 98 -0.38 7.25 1.40
N LEU A 99 0.88 7.65 1.52
CA LEU A 99 2.02 6.74 1.45
C LEU A 99 3.08 7.15 2.46
N ILE A 100 3.47 6.21 3.31
CA ILE A 100 4.61 6.40 4.21
C ILE A 100 5.56 5.21 4.13
N THR A 101 6.80 5.44 4.52
CA THR A 101 7.76 4.35 4.74
C THR A 101 8.02 4.20 6.23
N ILE A 102 8.31 2.97 6.65
CA ILE A 102 8.55 2.62 8.03
C ILE A 102 9.83 1.79 8.15
N SER A 103 10.34 1.67 9.37
CA SER A 103 11.52 0.84 9.64
C SER A 103 11.20 -0.65 9.54
N ASP A 104 12.23 -1.48 9.42
CA ASP A 104 12.08 -2.93 9.43
C ASP A 104 11.40 -3.40 10.72
N LYS A 105 11.75 -2.80 11.84
CA LYS A 105 11.18 -3.14 13.14
C LYS A 105 9.68 -2.87 13.20
N GLU A 106 9.25 -1.71 12.72
CA GLU A 106 7.82 -1.38 12.65
C GLU A 106 7.08 -2.30 11.69
N PHE A 107 7.71 -2.60 10.55
CA PHE A 107 7.11 -3.52 9.57
C PHE A 107 6.84 -4.88 10.20
N GLU A 108 7.80 -5.41 10.96
CA GLU A 108 7.63 -6.71 11.61
C GLU A 108 6.52 -6.70 12.66
N SER A 109 6.29 -5.56 13.32
CA SER A 109 5.28 -5.46 14.37
C SER A 109 3.85 -5.33 13.85
N ILE A 110 3.66 -4.92 12.60
CA ILE A 110 2.34 -4.74 11.99
C ILE A 110 1.87 -6.07 11.42
N GLN A 111 0.61 -6.43 11.65
CA GLN A 111 0.02 -7.68 11.18
C GLN A 111 -1.32 -7.44 10.50
N THR A 112 -1.65 -8.32 9.55
CA THR A 112 -2.95 -8.33 8.88
C THR A 112 -4.07 -8.44 9.92
N GLY A 113 -5.11 -7.66 9.71
CA GLY A 113 -6.28 -7.64 10.58
C GLY A 113 -6.25 -6.56 11.64
N MET A 114 -5.09 -5.97 11.90
CA MET A 114 -5.01 -4.84 12.83
C MET A 114 -5.76 -3.65 12.27
N LYS A 115 -6.51 -2.96 13.13
CA LYS A 115 -7.17 -1.71 12.77
C LYS A 115 -6.29 -0.56 13.22
N ILE A 116 -6.01 0.38 12.31
CA ILE A 116 -5.16 1.53 12.61
C ILE A 116 -5.77 2.82 12.08
N LEU A 117 -5.34 3.92 12.68
CA LEU A 117 -5.50 5.26 12.13
C LEU A 117 -4.13 5.67 11.59
N LEU A 118 -4.06 6.00 10.30
CA LEU A 118 -2.90 6.61 9.70
C LEU A 118 -3.16 8.10 9.58
N ASP A 119 -2.33 8.91 10.24
CA ASP A 119 -2.43 10.37 10.20
C ASP A 119 -1.04 10.94 9.98
N THR A 120 -0.76 11.40 8.77
CA THR A 120 0.58 11.85 8.39
C THR A 120 0.96 13.20 9.02
N ASP A 121 0.00 13.94 9.54
CA ASP A 121 0.26 15.21 10.24
C ASP A 121 0.61 15.00 11.73
N SER A 122 0.42 13.78 12.23
CA SER A 122 0.73 13.45 13.62
C SER A 122 2.21 13.12 13.80
N THR A 123 2.76 13.42 14.97
CA THR A 123 4.12 12.99 15.34
C THR A 123 4.21 11.46 15.44
N ASN A 124 3.08 10.79 15.64
CA ASN A 124 2.97 9.34 15.65
C ASN A 124 1.97 8.93 14.58
N PRO A 125 2.42 8.76 13.30
CA PRO A 125 1.51 8.59 12.17
C PRO A 125 0.64 7.33 12.22
N ILE A 126 1.09 6.29 12.91
CA ILE A 126 0.36 5.03 13.00
C ILE A 126 -0.12 4.82 14.42
N VAL A 127 -1.43 4.79 14.60
CA VAL A 127 -2.06 4.57 15.92
C VAL A 127 -2.98 3.36 15.83
N HIS A 128 -2.75 2.39 16.71
CA HIS A 128 -3.60 1.20 16.80
C HIS A 128 -4.97 1.56 17.38
N ARG A 129 -6.03 0.93 16.81
CA ARG A 129 -7.40 1.18 17.23
C ARG A 129 -8.09 -0.06 17.81
#